data_9f1719095598e26a266c84b8c00af44e
#
_entry.id   9f1719095598e26a266c84b8c00af44e
#
_cell.length_a   1.000
_cell.length_b   1.000
_cell.length_c   1.000
_cell.angle_alpha   90.00
_cell.angle_beta   90.00
_cell.angle_gamma   90.00
#
_symmetry.space_group_name_H-M   'P 1'
#
loop_
_entity.id
_entity.type
_entity.pdbx_description
1 polymer ?
#
loop_
_entity_poly.entity_id
_entity_poly.type
_entity_poly.pdbx_seq_one_letter_code
_entity_poly.pdbx_strand_id
1 'polypeptide(L)'
;MNTMAPTRPTERHRCRIRLTARPAAAAEARSQVSELIRAWQPPVDRDVAVLLTSDLVTNAIRHAAGGTITLAVRYGHGQLRVDVDGATGTGSAQADTPVDMEIGPGLILVATLSDEWGYYRTPTGQAVYFALAFQPGSADDGEYGLG
;
A
#
# COMPACT_ATOMS: atom_id res chain seq x y z
N MET A 1 18.69 27.94 8.13
CA MET A 1 18.57 27.54 7.83
C MET A 1 18.20 26.81 7.34
N ASN A 2 18.22 26.72 7.52
CA ASN A 2 17.91 26.00 7.01
C ASN A 2 17.62 25.36 6.41
N THR A 3 17.25 25.52 6.52
CA THR A 3 16.94 25.05 6.00
C THR A 3 16.82 24.23 5.43
N MET A 4 16.77 24.00 5.47
CA MET A 4 16.71 23.26 4.90
C MET A 4 16.12 22.65 4.33
N ALA A 5 15.96 22.78 4.47
CA ALA A 5 15.55 22.36 4.02
C ALA A 5 15.06 21.82 3.34
N PRO A 6 14.83 21.78 3.40
CA PRO A 6 14.22 21.10 2.91
C PRO A 6 14.03 20.81 1.85
N THR A 7 13.84 21.06 1.66
CA THR A 7 13.83 20.89 0.63
C THR A 7 13.98 19.76 0.21
N ARG A 8 13.60 19.01 0.53
CA ARG A 8 13.74 17.88 0.18
C ARG A 8 12.83 17.37 -0.68
N PRO A 9 13.12 17.20 -1.89
CA PRO A 9 12.29 16.59 -2.88
C PRO A 9 12.12 15.17 -2.47
N THR A 10 12.99 14.68 -1.67
CA THR A 10 12.84 13.32 -1.30
C THR A 10 11.98 13.19 -0.09
N GLU A 11 11.41 14.29 0.36
CA GLU A 11 10.57 14.14 1.44
C GLU A 11 9.48 13.27 1.18
N ARG A 12 9.17 12.38 2.03
CA ARG A 12 8.16 11.41 1.82
C ARG A 12 7.05 11.57 2.77
N HIS A 13 5.89 11.17 2.36
CA HIS A 13 4.74 11.11 3.21
C HIS A 13 4.55 9.66 3.61
N ARG A 14 4.22 9.41 4.84
CA ARG A 14 3.95 8.05 5.30
C ARG A 14 2.89 8.07 6.38
N CYS A 15 2.10 7.04 6.41
CA CYS A 15 1.04 6.91 7.39
C CYS A 15 0.85 5.45 7.69
N ARG A 16 0.67 5.12 8.94
CA ARG A 16 0.44 3.73 9.34
C ARG A 16 -0.91 3.66 10.04
N ILE A 17 -1.73 2.73 9.66
CA ILE A 17 -3.08 2.60 10.16
C ILE A 17 -3.27 1.16 10.63
N ARG A 18 -3.90 1.00 11.77
CA ARG A 18 -4.18 -0.33 12.29
C ARG A 18 -5.66 -0.58 12.23
N LEU A 19 -6.05 -1.73 11.74
CA LEU A 19 -7.44 -2.09 11.59
C LEU A 19 -7.67 -3.46 12.19
N THR A 20 -8.88 -3.71 12.62
CA THR A 20 -9.25 -5.03 13.07
C THR A 20 -9.60 -5.85 11.84
N ALA A 21 -9.11 -7.07 11.77
CA ALA A 21 -9.36 -7.93 10.62
C ALA A 21 -10.79 -8.42 10.64
N ARG A 22 -11.68 -7.67 10.05
CA ARG A 22 -13.07 -8.02 9.92
C ARG A 22 -13.55 -7.41 8.62
N PRO A 23 -14.71 -7.82 8.12
CA PRO A 23 -15.12 -7.36 6.80
C PRO A 23 -15.15 -5.84 6.64
N ALA A 24 -15.47 -5.12 7.69
CA ALA A 24 -15.52 -3.68 7.60
C ALA A 24 -14.14 -3.05 7.37
N ALA A 25 -13.06 -3.79 7.62
CA ALA A 25 -11.74 -3.24 7.47
C ALA A 25 -11.46 -2.78 6.03
N ALA A 26 -12.01 -3.49 5.06
CA ALA A 26 -11.75 -3.12 3.67
C ALA A 26 -12.32 -1.73 3.38
N ALA A 27 -13.53 -1.46 3.86
CA ALA A 27 -14.13 -0.16 3.64
C ALA A 27 -13.39 0.92 4.41
N GLU A 28 -12.94 0.59 5.60
CA GLU A 28 -12.18 1.53 6.40
C GLU A 28 -10.87 1.87 5.71
N ALA A 29 -10.22 0.87 5.15
CA ALA A 29 -8.97 1.09 4.45
C ALA A 29 -9.16 1.96 3.22
N ARG A 30 -10.22 1.70 2.47
CA ARG A 30 -10.50 2.49 1.28
C ARG A 30 -10.68 3.96 1.64
N SER A 31 -11.40 4.20 2.72
CA SER A 31 -11.67 5.54 3.15
C SER A 31 -10.38 6.25 3.58
N GLN A 32 -9.55 5.55 4.33
CA GLN A 32 -8.32 6.13 4.80
C GLN A 32 -7.35 6.43 3.65
N VAL A 33 -7.22 5.53 2.73
CA VAL A 33 -6.33 5.73 1.60
C VAL A 33 -6.84 6.86 0.72
N SER A 34 -8.15 6.92 0.53
CA SER A 34 -8.73 7.99 -0.26
C SER A 34 -8.42 9.35 0.35
N GLU A 35 -8.48 9.44 1.68
CA GLU A 35 -8.18 10.69 2.36
C GLU A 35 -6.70 11.04 2.23
N LEU A 36 -5.83 10.07 2.32
CA LEU A 36 -4.42 10.32 2.18
C LEU A 36 -4.08 10.80 0.77
N ILE A 37 -4.70 10.20 -0.22
CA ILE A 37 -4.46 10.61 -1.58
C ILE A 37 -4.94 12.02 -1.81
N ARG A 38 -6.07 12.34 -1.20
CA ARG A 38 -6.58 13.69 -1.32
C ARG A 38 -5.61 14.68 -0.67
N ALA A 39 -5.06 14.32 0.46
CA ALA A 39 -4.17 15.21 1.19
C ALA A 39 -2.81 15.32 0.53
N TRP A 40 -2.28 14.23 0.05
CA TRP A 40 -0.92 14.19 -0.50
C TRP A 40 -0.86 14.45 -1.99
N GLN A 41 -1.91 14.12 -2.68
CA GLN A 41 -2.04 14.32 -4.13
C GLN A 41 -0.91 13.69 -4.94
N PRO A 42 -0.65 12.41 -4.74
CA PRO A 42 0.34 11.77 -5.57
C PRO A 42 -0.20 11.64 -6.99
N PRO A 43 0.62 11.71 -8.00
CA PRO A 43 0.15 11.64 -9.39
C PRO A 43 -0.14 10.20 -9.80
N VAL A 44 -1.11 9.59 -9.15
CA VAL A 44 -1.56 8.24 -9.47
C VAL A 44 -3.07 8.25 -9.58
N ASP A 45 -3.60 7.21 -10.17
CA ASP A 45 -5.05 7.07 -10.28
C ASP A 45 -5.60 6.69 -8.91
N ARG A 46 -6.38 7.58 -8.33
CA ARG A 46 -6.91 7.34 -7.00
C ARG A 46 -7.81 6.12 -6.95
N ASP A 47 -8.62 5.94 -7.96
CA ASP A 47 -9.55 4.81 -7.96
C ASP A 47 -8.79 3.49 -8.00
N VAL A 48 -7.72 3.43 -8.76
CA VAL A 48 -6.91 2.24 -8.80
C VAL A 48 -6.26 2.01 -7.45
N ALA A 49 -5.70 3.05 -6.85
CA ALA A 49 -5.05 2.89 -5.56
C ALA A 49 -6.02 2.40 -4.50
N VAL A 50 -7.22 2.94 -4.49
CA VAL A 50 -8.23 2.55 -3.52
C VAL A 50 -8.70 1.13 -3.76
N LEU A 51 -8.87 0.77 -5.01
CA LEU A 51 -9.29 -0.57 -5.37
C LEU A 51 -8.26 -1.60 -4.94
N LEU A 52 -6.99 -1.33 -5.25
CA LEU A 52 -5.95 -2.29 -4.92
C LEU A 52 -5.76 -2.39 -3.40
N THR A 53 -5.94 -1.30 -2.69
CA THR A 53 -5.87 -1.34 -1.25
C THR A 53 -6.96 -2.27 -0.70
N SER A 54 -8.15 -2.15 -1.25
CA SER A 54 -9.26 -2.99 -0.82
C SER A 54 -8.94 -4.45 -1.04
N ASP A 55 -8.32 -4.76 -2.16
CA ASP A 55 -7.99 -6.14 -2.46
C ASP A 55 -6.94 -6.69 -1.50
N LEU A 56 -5.94 -5.89 -1.17
CA LEU A 56 -4.94 -6.34 -0.22
C LEU A 56 -5.54 -6.54 1.16
N VAL A 57 -6.42 -5.66 1.57
CA VAL A 57 -7.02 -5.78 2.89
C VAL A 57 -7.96 -6.97 2.94
N THR A 58 -8.71 -7.20 1.89
CA THR A 58 -9.59 -8.36 1.83
C THR A 58 -8.78 -9.64 1.93
N ASN A 59 -7.64 -9.66 1.25
CA ASN A 59 -6.76 -10.80 1.31
C ASN A 59 -6.25 -11.00 2.74
N ALA A 60 -5.86 -9.92 3.41
CA ALA A 60 -5.37 -10.02 4.75
C ALA A 60 -6.44 -10.46 5.74
N ILE A 61 -7.68 -10.03 5.54
CA ILE A 61 -8.77 -10.44 6.41
C ILE A 61 -8.90 -11.95 6.41
N ARG A 62 -8.77 -12.55 5.25
CA ARG A 62 -8.90 -13.99 5.15
C ARG A 62 -7.81 -14.70 5.92
N HIS A 63 -6.64 -14.12 6.04
CA HIS A 63 -5.53 -14.77 6.70
C HIS A 63 -5.37 -14.34 8.15
N ALA A 64 -5.86 -13.19 8.52
CA ALA A 64 -5.69 -12.70 9.87
C ALA A 64 -6.80 -13.10 10.82
N ALA A 65 -7.95 -13.38 10.30
CA ALA A 65 -9.06 -13.89 11.08
C ALA A 65 -9.19 -13.27 12.46
N GLY A 66 -9.63 -12.08 12.52
CA GLY A 66 -9.89 -11.44 13.81
C GLY A 66 -8.71 -10.76 14.43
N GLY A 67 -7.55 -10.87 13.83
CA GLY A 67 -6.38 -10.19 14.36
C GLY A 67 -6.30 -8.76 13.91
N THR A 68 -5.09 -8.25 13.93
CA THR A 68 -4.85 -6.86 13.54
C THR A 68 -4.22 -6.80 12.17
N ILE A 69 -4.67 -5.86 11.37
CA ILE A 69 -4.08 -5.61 10.08
C ILE A 69 -3.41 -4.25 10.16
N THR A 70 -2.18 -4.15 9.72
CA THR A 70 -1.49 -2.86 9.67
C THR A 70 -1.33 -2.44 8.23
N LEU A 71 -1.77 -1.25 7.94
CA LEU A 71 -1.72 -0.69 6.61
C LEU A 71 -0.67 0.41 6.64
N ALA A 72 0.30 0.36 5.78
CA ALA A 72 1.31 1.39 5.70
C ALA A 72 1.27 2.00 4.31
N VAL A 73 1.12 3.31 4.23
CA VAL A 73 1.02 4.00 2.97
C VAL A 73 2.18 4.97 2.87
N ARG A 74 2.89 4.93 1.77
CA ARG A 74 4.04 5.79 1.57
C ARG A 74 4.01 6.44 0.21
N TYR A 75 4.35 7.69 0.15
CA TYR A 75 4.40 8.44 -1.09
C TYR A 75 5.75 9.13 -1.17
N GLY A 76 6.49 8.85 -2.18
CA GLY A 76 7.78 9.44 -2.38
C GLY A 76 8.62 8.55 -3.27
N HIS A 77 9.77 9.04 -3.69
CA HIS A 77 10.66 8.25 -4.53
C HIS A 77 9.99 7.73 -5.79
N GLY A 78 9.08 8.51 -6.34
CA GLY A 78 8.48 8.16 -7.61
C GLY A 78 7.40 7.11 -7.53
N GLN A 79 6.84 6.87 -6.36
CA GLN A 79 5.78 5.87 -6.27
C GLN A 79 4.88 6.10 -5.07
N LEU A 80 3.69 5.56 -5.17
CA LEU A 80 2.81 5.41 -4.05
C LEU A 80 2.83 3.93 -3.71
N ARG A 81 3.16 3.61 -2.48
CA ARG A 81 3.26 2.21 -2.09
C ARG A 81 2.37 1.94 -0.90
N VAL A 82 1.66 0.83 -0.93
CA VAL A 82 0.77 0.41 0.14
C VAL A 82 1.18 -0.99 0.56
N ASP A 83 1.49 -1.16 1.84
CA ASP A 83 1.83 -2.47 2.41
C ASP A 83 0.74 -2.84 3.40
N VAL A 84 0.30 -4.06 3.37
CA VAL A 84 -0.70 -4.55 4.31
C VAL A 84 -0.14 -5.78 5.01
N ASP A 85 0.03 -5.65 6.32
CA ASP A 85 0.56 -6.73 7.15
C ASP A 85 -0.59 -7.31 7.95
N GLY A 86 -0.92 -8.54 7.72
CA GLY A 86 -1.98 -9.20 8.43
C GLY A 86 -1.39 -10.05 9.53
N ALA A 87 -1.27 -9.49 10.70
CA ALA A 87 -0.73 -10.22 11.82
C ALA A 87 -1.65 -11.33 12.20
N THR A 88 -1.20 -12.50 12.11
CA THR A 88 -2.03 -13.64 12.40
C THR A 88 -1.86 -14.13 13.79
N GLY A 89 -1.07 -13.59 14.56
CA GLY A 89 -0.93 -14.03 15.91
C GLY A 89 -0.35 -15.40 16.05
N THR A 90 -1.07 -16.39 15.71
CA THR A 90 -0.58 -17.73 15.81
C THR A 90 -0.15 -18.22 14.50
N GLY A 91 -0.12 -17.41 13.55
CA GLY A 91 0.10 -17.88 12.24
C GLY A 91 1.50 -18.08 11.86
N SER A 92 2.37 -18.14 12.80
CA SER A 92 3.74 -18.33 12.47
C SER A 92 3.94 -19.52 11.59
N ALA A 93 3.17 -20.53 11.83
CA ALA A 93 3.34 -21.73 11.04
C ALA A 93 2.97 -21.46 9.63
N GLN A 94 1.96 -20.74 9.44
CA GLN A 94 1.54 -20.48 8.10
C GLN A 94 2.50 -19.56 7.42
N ALA A 95 3.17 -18.75 8.17
CA ALA A 95 4.09 -17.85 7.57
C ALA A 95 5.24 -18.56 6.90
N ASP A 96 5.39 -19.81 7.17
CA ASP A 96 6.44 -20.57 6.55
C ASP A 96 6.15 -20.88 5.13
N THR A 97 4.96 -20.71 4.68
CA THR A 97 4.63 -21.09 3.34
C THR A 97 4.09 -19.91 2.58
N PRO A 98 4.91 -18.97 2.29
CA PRO A 98 4.47 -17.84 1.52
C PRO A 98 3.95 -18.27 0.17
N VAL A 99 4.40 -19.37 -0.29
CA VAL A 99 3.91 -19.85 -1.55
C VAL A 99 2.47 -20.13 -1.54
N ASP A 100 1.94 -20.36 -0.39
CA ASP A 100 0.53 -20.62 -0.33
C ASP A 100 -0.24 -19.36 -0.57
N MET A 101 0.42 -18.26 -0.64
CA MET A 101 -0.23 -17.06 -0.96
C MET A 101 -0.53 -17.10 -2.40
N GLU A 102 -1.51 -17.85 -2.77
CA GLU A 102 -1.86 -17.96 -4.13
C GLU A 102 -2.42 -16.69 -4.60
N ILE A 103 -2.37 -16.44 -5.85
CA ILE A 103 -2.98 -15.29 -6.45
C ILE A 103 -4.44 -15.58 -6.56
N GLY A 104 -5.17 -15.27 -5.53
CA GLY A 104 -6.60 -15.45 -5.56
C GLY A 104 -7.24 -14.30 -6.28
N PRO A 105 -8.54 -14.29 -6.34
CA PRO A 105 -9.26 -13.26 -7.08
C PRO A 105 -8.89 -11.86 -6.62
N GLY A 106 -8.66 -11.70 -5.35
CA GLY A 106 -8.35 -10.38 -4.84
C GLY A 106 -6.99 -9.88 -5.25
N LEU A 107 -6.06 -10.77 -5.53
CA LEU A 107 -4.74 -10.36 -5.91
C LEU A 107 -4.52 -10.29 -7.40
N ILE A 108 -5.46 -10.77 -8.17
CA ILE A 108 -5.36 -10.70 -9.62
C ILE A 108 -5.32 -9.25 -10.08
N LEU A 109 -6.16 -8.41 -9.51
CA LEU A 109 -6.16 -7.01 -9.89
C LEU A 109 -4.88 -6.33 -9.45
N VAL A 110 -4.37 -6.69 -8.29
CA VAL A 110 -3.12 -6.13 -7.82
C VAL A 110 -2.01 -6.48 -8.81
N ALA A 111 -1.94 -7.72 -9.20
CA ALA A 111 -0.92 -8.16 -10.13
C ALA A 111 -1.05 -7.48 -11.49
N THR A 112 -2.27 -7.18 -11.89
CA THR A 112 -2.52 -6.63 -13.20
C THR A 112 -2.34 -5.12 -13.26
N LEU A 113 -2.80 -4.43 -12.23
CA LEU A 113 -2.87 -2.98 -12.29
C LEU A 113 -1.74 -2.26 -11.56
N SER A 114 -0.96 -2.95 -10.75
CA SER A 114 0.13 -2.28 -10.08
C SER A 114 1.39 -2.35 -10.94
N ASP A 115 2.31 -1.47 -10.69
CA ASP A 115 3.59 -1.49 -11.36
C ASP A 115 4.54 -2.44 -10.69
N GLU A 116 4.32 -2.69 -9.43
CA GLU A 116 5.11 -3.63 -8.70
C GLU A 116 4.25 -4.19 -7.57
N TRP A 117 4.37 -5.44 -7.24
CA TRP A 117 3.68 -6.00 -6.11
C TRP A 117 4.45 -7.21 -5.63
N GLY A 118 4.17 -7.64 -4.41
CA GLY A 118 4.84 -8.81 -3.88
C GLY A 118 4.42 -9.04 -2.45
N TYR A 119 5.11 -9.98 -1.80
CA TYR A 119 4.83 -10.25 -0.42
C TYR A 119 6.14 -10.58 0.26
N TYR A 120 6.16 -10.45 1.58
CA TYR A 120 7.36 -10.71 2.34
C TYR A 120 6.98 -11.06 3.76
N ARG A 121 7.91 -11.70 4.43
CA ARG A 121 7.66 -12.15 5.78
C ARG A 121 7.94 -11.03 6.75
N THR A 122 7.11 -10.92 7.79
CA THR A 122 7.28 -9.91 8.83
C THR A 122 7.34 -10.63 10.15
N PRO A 123 7.76 -9.96 11.21
CA PRO A 123 7.80 -10.61 12.52
C PRO A 123 6.44 -11.09 12.98
N THR A 124 5.37 -10.49 12.51
CA THR A 124 4.04 -10.87 12.93
C THR A 124 3.31 -11.70 11.89
N GLY A 125 3.95 -12.05 10.81
CA GLY A 125 3.28 -12.86 9.79
C GLY A 125 3.79 -12.53 8.40
N GLN A 126 2.90 -12.08 7.57
CA GLN A 126 3.23 -11.83 6.18
C GLN A 126 2.59 -10.56 5.71
N ALA A 127 3.27 -9.82 4.90
CA ALA A 127 2.74 -8.60 4.32
C ALA A 127 2.69 -8.74 2.82
N VAL A 128 1.73 -8.07 2.22
CA VAL A 128 1.60 -7.97 0.78
C VAL A 128 1.61 -6.50 0.44
N TYR A 129 2.22 -6.15 -0.66
CA TYR A 129 2.27 -4.73 -1.03
C TYR A 129 2.03 -4.54 -2.52
N PHE A 130 1.68 -3.32 -2.88
CA PHE A 130 1.71 -2.90 -4.26
C PHE A 130 2.31 -1.50 -4.34
N ALA A 131 2.81 -1.16 -5.50
CA ALA A 131 3.32 0.17 -5.76
C ALA A 131 2.82 0.64 -7.11
N LEU A 132 2.43 1.90 -7.14
CA LEU A 132 2.04 2.56 -8.38
C LEU A 132 3.11 3.59 -8.65
N ALA A 133 3.85 3.39 -9.73
CA ALA A 133 4.98 4.23 -10.04
C ALA A 133 4.56 5.41 -10.89
N PHE A 134 5.27 6.49 -10.78
CA PHE A 134 5.06 7.61 -11.68
C PHE A 134 6.43 8.20 -11.91
N GLN A 135 6.59 8.92 -12.99
CA GLN A 135 7.86 9.48 -13.27
C GLN A 135 8.07 10.63 -12.35
N PRO A 136 9.12 10.64 -11.59
CA PRO A 136 9.32 11.66 -10.62
C PRO A 136 9.18 13.05 -11.18
N GLY A 137 9.52 13.21 -12.35
CA GLY A 137 9.38 14.48 -12.92
C GLY A 137 8.17 14.64 -13.72
N SER A 138 7.26 13.73 -13.63
CA SER A 138 6.13 13.78 -14.47
C SER A 138 5.47 15.13 -14.36
N ALA A 139 5.31 15.61 -13.19
CA ALA A 139 4.69 16.86 -13.06
C ALA A 139 5.61 17.91 -13.51
N ASP A 140 6.85 17.80 -13.23
CA ASP A 140 7.80 18.72 -13.67
C ASP A 140 8.03 18.57 -15.09
N ASP A 141 8.09 17.41 -15.59
CA ASP A 141 8.23 17.21 -16.98
C ASP A 141 7.18 17.85 -17.69
N GLY A 142 6.06 17.81 -17.20
CA GLY A 142 4.99 18.39 -17.83
C GLY A 142 5.31 19.79 -18.02
N GLU A 143 6.03 20.39 -17.18
CA GLU A 143 6.29 21.64 -17.33
C GLU A 143 7.41 21.87 -18.08
N TYR A 144 8.46 21.28 -17.92
CA TYR A 144 9.48 21.61 -18.79
C TYR A 144 9.60 20.64 -19.78
N GLY A 145 8.76 19.73 -19.78
CA GLY A 145 8.74 18.90 -20.86
C GLY A 145 8.57 19.72 -21.96
N LEU A 146 8.21 20.66 -21.82
CA LEU A 146 8.11 21.36 -22.80
C LEU A 146 9.09 21.95 -23.06
N GLY A 147 9.58 21.99 -22.24
CA GLY A 147 10.63 22.78 -22.58
C GLY A 147 11.42 22.28 -23.25
#